data_227525c66676372743973b5cf7d7bf84
#
_entry.id   227525c66676372743973b5cf7d7bf84
#
_cell.length_a   1.000
_cell.length_b   1.000
_cell.length_c   1.000
_cell.angle_alpha   90.00
_cell.angle_beta   90.00
_cell.angle_gamma   90.00
#
_symmetry.space_group_name_H-M   'P 1'
#
loop_
_entity.id
_entity.type
_entity.pdbx_description
1 polymer ?
#
loop_
_entity_poly.entity_id
_entity_poly.type
_entity_poly.pdbx_seq_one_letter_code
_entity_poly.pdbx_strand_id
1 'polypeptide(L)'
;SAPLFVAPESGMNDNLNGVERPVSFDIKEQEGREAQVVQSLAKWKRYALQKYGFSVGEGLYTDMSAIRRDEVTDNIHSIYVDQWDWEKIISREDRNLDTLKEVVRTVYKVLRKTEKYMAIHYDYIEEILPHDIFFITTEELEEMFPDYTPKEREYYITKAKGAVCIMQIGDVLENGKPHDGRAPDYDDWALNADIVVYYPVLDIALELSSMGIRVDRESLLSQLEKAGCPERAQLPFQKSILDETVPFTIGGGIGQSRICMFFLRKAHIGEVQCSLWPEDVVREAEKEGLQLL
;
A
#
# COMPACT_ATOMS: atom_id res chain seq x y z
N SER A 1 8.80 -17.07 -7.41
CA SER A 1 8.60 -15.68 -7.85
C SER A 1 7.11 -15.35 -7.89
N ALA A 2 6.75 -14.10 -7.62
CA ALA A 2 5.39 -13.61 -7.76
C ALA A 2 4.99 -13.48 -9.24
N PRO A 3 3.69 -13.49 -9.56
CA PRO A 3 3.23 -13.23 -10.91
C PRO A 3 3.43 -11.75 -11.29
N LEU A 4 3.82 -11.50 -12.53
CA LEU A 4 3.81 -10.18 -13.14
C LEU A 4 2.42 -9.86 -13.75
N PHE A 5 1.67 -10.89 -14.12
CA PHE A 5 0.33 -10.77 -14.71
C PHE A 5 -0.56 -11.93 -14.26
N VAL A 6 -1.85 -11.70 -14.28
CA VAL A 6 -2.89 -12.63 -13.88
C VAL A 6 -4.05 -12.62 -14.88
N ALA A 7 -4.87 -13.68 -14.88
CA ALA A 7 -6.07 -13.73 -15.68
C ALA A 7 -7.17 -12.86 -15.02
N PRO A 8 -7.89 -12.03 -15.77
CA PRO A 8 -8.96 -11.15 -15.24
C PRO A 8 -10.03 -11.93 -14.49
N GLU A 9 -10.44 -13.07 -15.04
CA GLU A 9 -11.48 -13.95 -14.48
C GLU A 9 -11.11 -14.58 -13.14
N SER A 10 -9.83 -14.51 -12.71
CA SER A 10 -9.40 -15.06 -11.43
C SER A 10 -9.85 -14.22 -10.22
N GLY A 11 -10.15 -12.94 -10.43
CA GLY A 11 -10.42 -11.97 -9.37
C GLY A 11 -9.19 -11.59 -8.53
N MET A 12 -7.98 -11.98 -8.96
CA MET A 12 -6.74 -11.77 -8.19
C MET A 12 -6.10 -10.41 -8.43
N ASN A 13 -6.40 -9.74 -9.56
CA ASN A 13 -5.89 -8.39 -9.75
C ASN A 13 -6.67 -7.40 -8.88
N ASP A 14 -6.06 -6.26 -8.66
CA ASP A 14 -6.61 -5.17 -7.89
C ASP A 14 -6.90 -3.99 -8.82
N ASN A 15 -7.99 -3.29 -8.62
CA ASN A 15 -8.27 -2.02 -9.26
C ASN A 15 -8.17 -0.85 -8.27
N LEU A 16 -7.35 -1.02 -7.25
CA LEU A 16 -6.95 -0.01 -6.25
C LEU A 16 -8.18 0.65 -5.59
N ASN A 17 -8.49 1.88 -5.99
CA ASN A 17 -9.68 2.60 -5.49
C ASN A 17 -10.98 2.20 -6.21
N GLY A 18 -10.91 1.25 -7.14
CA GLY A 18 -12.06 0.71 -7.85
C GLY A 18 -12.31 1.28 -9.24
N VAL A 19 -11.50 2.24 -9.69
CA VAL A 19 -11.65 2.94 -10.97
C VAL A 19 -10.45 2.81 -11.90
N GLU A 20 -9.28 2.45 -11.37
CA GLU A 20 -8.03 2.32 -12.12
C GLU A 20 -8.07 1.11 -13.06
N ARG A 21 -7.65 1.33 -14.29
CA ARG A 21 -7.62 0.32 -15.34
C ARG A 21 -6.29 -0.42 -15.35
N PRO A 22 -6.26 -1.75 -15.36
CA PRO A 22 -5.02 -2.49 -15.53
C PRO A 22 -4.48 -2.34 -16.97
N VAL A 23 -3.19 -2.56 -17.14
CA VAL A 23 -2.60 -2.84 -18.46
C VAL A 23 -2.93 -4.26 -18.84
N SER A 24 -3.61 -4.47 -19.97
CA SER A 24 -3.94 -5.80 -20.48
C SER A 24 -3.28 -6.08 -21.83
N PHE A 25 -3.10 -7.37 -22.13
CA PHE A 25 -2.60 -7.88 -23.37
C PHE A 25 -3.19 -9.26 -23.67
N ASP A 26 -3.22 -9.65 -24.93
CA ASP A 26 -3.67 -10.96 -25.38
C ASP A 26 -2.51 -11.97 -25.46
N ILE A 27 -2.81 -13.23 -25.22
CA ILE A 27 -1.86 -14.34 -25.32
C ILE A 27 -2.19 -15.13 -26.58
N LYS A 28 -1.37 -14.97 -27.62
CA LYS A 28 -1.59 -15.59 -28.94
C LYS A 28 -1.75 -17.12 -28.89
N GLU A 29 -0.92 -17.82 -28.12
CA GLU A 29 -0.98 -19.29 -27.98
C GLU A 29 -2.18 -19.79 -27.18
N GLN A 30 -2.94 -18.88 -26.55
CA GLN A 30 -4.16 -19.18 -25.80
C GLN A 30 -5.40 -18.56 -26.48
N GLU A 31 -5.42 -18.55 -27.82
CA GLU A 31 -6.55 -18.09 -28.62
C GLU A 31 -6.99 -16.64 -28.33
N GLY A 32 -6.03 -15.79 -27.93
CA GLY A 32 -6.29 -14.40 -27.59
C GLY A 32 -6.80 -14.19 -26.18
N ARG A 33 -6.63 -15.16 -25.28
CA ARG A 33 -6.97 -14.99 -23.85
C ARG A 33 -6.29 -13.75 -23.28
N GLU A 34 -7.07 -12.94 -22.58
CA GLU A 34 -6.57 -11.73 -21.93
C GLU A 34 -5.76 -12.06 -20.66
N ALA A 35 -4.67 -11.32 -20.45
CA ALA A 35 -3.93 -11.26 -19.22
C ALA A 35 -3.77 -9.80 -18.80
N GLN A 36 -3.73 -9.55 -17.50
CA GLN A 36 -3.56 -8.21 -16.93
C GLN A 36 -2.28 -8.15 -16.12
N VAL A 37 -1.46 -7.12 -16.34
CA VAL A 37 -0.34 -6.80 -15.45
C VAL A 37 -0.90 -6.45 -14.08
N VAL A 38 -0.28 -6.98 -13.03
CA VAL A 38 -0.75 -6.74 -11.66
C VAL A 38 -0.64 -5.27 -11.28
N GLN A 39 -1.61 -4.78 -10.54
CA GLN A 39 -1.58 -3.47 -9.87
C GLN A 39 -1.24 -3.62 -8.39
N SER A 40 -1.46 -4.81 -7.83
CA SER A 40 -1.14 -5.21 -6.45
C SER A 40 -1.04 -6.73 -6.36
N LEU A 41 -0.30 -7.24 -5.39
CA LEU A 41 -0.20 -8.67 -5.07
C LEU A 41 -0.98 -9.05 -3.80
N ALA A 42 -1.77 -8.16 -3.22
CA ALA A 42 -2.45 -8.39 -1.95
C ALA A 42 -3.26 -9.69 -1.95
N LYS A 43 -4.10 -9.90 -2.96
CA LYS A 43 -4.93 -11.10 -3.10
C LYS A 43 -4.11 -12.35 -3.41
N TRP A 44 -3.14 -12.23 -4.32
CA TRP A 44 -2.29 -13.34 -4.70
C TRP A 44 -1.46 -13.88 -3.53
N LYS A 45 -0.92 -13.03 -2.68
CA LYS A 45 -0.11 -13.44 -1.52
C LYS A 45 -0.89 -14.35 -0.58
N ARG A 46 -2.12 -13.95 -0.23
CA ARG A 46 -3.02 -14.74 0.61
C ARG A 46 -3.34 -16.10 -0.01
N TYR A 47 -3.66 -16.13 -1.31
CA TYR A 47 -3.88 -17.36 -2.07
C TYR A 47 -2.64 -18.26 -2.10
N ALA A 48 -1.44 -17.65 -2.30
CA ALA A 48 -0.18 -18.40 -2.34
C ALA A 48 0.13 -19.11 -1.02
N LEU A 49 -0.15 -18.46 0.13
CA LEU A 49 0.03 -19.10 1.45
C LEU A 49 -0.82 -20.36 1.59
N GLN A 50 -2.08 -20.32 1.17
CA GLN A 50 -2.95 -21.49 1.15
C GLN A 50 -2.43 -22.55 0.17
N LYS A 51 -2.12 -22.16 -1.08
CA LYS A 51 -1.66 -23.05 -2.15
C LYS A 51 -0.39 -23.81 -1.79
N TYR A 52 0.53 -23.17 -1.06
CA TYR A 52 1.82 -23.76 -0.68
C TYR A 52 1.81 -24.38 0.73
N GLY A 53 0.68 -24.41 1.42
CA GLY A 53 0.49 -25.13 2.69
C GLY A 53 1.21 -24.49 3.87
N PHE A 54 1.26 -23.17 3.94
CA PHE A 54 1.83 -22.45 5.09
C PHE A 54 0.93 -22.59 6.32
N SER A 55 1.55 -22.52 7.51
CA SER A 55 0.89 -22.65 8.81
C SER A 55 0.74 -21.28 9.51
N VAL A 56 -0.08 -21.23 10.57
CA VAL A 56 -0.23 -20.03 11.41
C VAL A 56 1.14 -19.59 11.95
N GLY A 57 1.42 -18.31 11.82
CA GLY A 57 2.70 -17.70 12.20
C GLY A 57 3.75 -17.67 11.08
N GLU A 58 3.57 -18.46 10.03
CA GLU A 58 4.42 -18.44 8.83
C GLU A 58 3.93 -17.38 7.83
N GLY A 59 4.82 -16.98 6.93
CA GLY A 59 4.50 -15.98 5.91
C GLY A 59 5.45 -16.04 4.73
N LEU A 60 5.16 -15.23 3.74
CA LEU A 60 6.01 -15.02 2.58
C LEU A 60 6.33 -13.54 2.40
N TYR A 61 7.42 -13.26 1.75
CA TYR A 61 7.71 -11.97 1.15
C TYR A 61 8.15 -12.16 -0.30
N THR A 62 7.95 -11.13 -1.11
CA THR A 62 8.34 -11.14 -2.52
C THR A 62 8.54 -9.73 -3.03
N ASP A 63 9.35 -9.59 -4.08
CA ASP A 63 9.37 -8.36 -4.87
C ASP A 63 8.12 -8.32 -5.74
N MET A 64 7.46 -7.16 -5.76
CA MET A 64 6.38 -6.83 -6.66
C MET A 64 6.85 -5.80 -7.67
N SER A 65 6.52 -6.04 -8.93
CA SER A 65 6.57 -5.04 -10.00
C SER A 65 5.16 -4.86 -10.56
N ALA A 66 4.63 -3.65 -10.51
CA ALA A 66 3.29 -3.32 -10.97
C ALA A 66 3.31 -2.14 -11.94
N ILE A 67 2.29 -2.04 -12.78
CA ILE A 67 2.09 -0.89 -13.66
C ILE A 67 0.71 -0.30 -13.34
N ARG A 68 0.71 0.95 -12.91
CA ARG A 68 -0.48 1.76 -12.66
C ARG A 68 -0.64 2.78 -13.79
N ARG A 69 -1.24 2.35 -14.89
CA ARG A 69 -1.31 3.14 -16.14
C ARG A 69 -2.06 4.46 -16.04
N ASP A 70 -2.96 4.58 -15.06
CA ASP A 70 -3.78 5.77 -14.83
C ASP A 70 -3.19 6.68 -13.74
N GLU A 71 -1.97 6.37 -13.23
CA GLU A 71 -1.30 7.18 -12.21
C GLU A 71 -0.92 8.56 -12.75
N VAL A 72 -1.20 9.59 -11.96
CA VAL A 72 -0.71 10.94 -12.21
C VAL A 72 0.70 11.04 -11.63
N THR A 73 1.69 11.16 -12.50
CA THR A 73 3.10 11.22 -12.08
C THR A 73 3.43 12.57 -11.45
N ASP A 74 4.18 12.51 -10.36
CA ASP A 74 4.72 13.67 -9.66
C ASP A 74 6.06 13.30 -8.98
N ASN A 75 6.51 14.09 -8.02
CA ASN A 75 7.78 13.85 -7.32
C ASN A 75 7.84 12.49 -6.58
N ILE A 76 6.70 11.93 -6.20
CA ILE A 76 6.61 10.69 -5.39
C ILE A 76 5.77 9.58 -6.04
N HIS A 77 5.16 9.84 -7.21
CA HIS A 77 4.33 8.89 -7.94
C HIS A 77 4.90 8.61 -9.34
N SER A 78 4.95 7.32 -9.70
CA SER A 78 5.37 6.81 -10.99
C SER A 78 4.34 5.80 -11.51
N ILE A 79 4.25 5.64 -12.82
CA ILE A 79 3.45 4.56 -13.44
C ILE A 79 4.00 3.16 -13.12
N TYR A 80 5.29 3.05 -12.82
CA TYR A 80 5.91 1.82 -12.33
C TYR A 80 5.95 1.83 -10.80
N VAL A 81 5.46 0.77 -10.18
CA VAL A 81 5.44 0.61 -8.72
C VAL A 81 6.17 -0.65 -8.34
N ASP A 82 7.14 -0.51 -7.46
CA ASP A 82 7.93 -1.58 -6.88
C ASP A 82 7.74 -1.65 -5.37
N GLN A 83 7.49 -2.84 -4.85
CA GLN A 83 7.28 -3.04 -3.42
C GLN A 83 7.99 -4.31 -2.92
N TRP A 84 8.43 -4.30 -1.67
CA TRP A 84 8.58 -5.51 -0.89
C TRP A 84 7.22 -5.85 -0.32
N ASP A 85 6.60 -6.83 -0.93
CA ASP A 85 5.29 -7.34 -0.52
C ASP A 85 5.45 -8.50 0.46
N TRP A 86 4.67 -8.51 1.51
CA TRP A 86 4.69 -9.55 2.52
C TRP A 86 3.28 -9.94 2.95
N GLU A 87 3.12 -11.17 3.43
CA GLU A 87 1.87 -11.71 3.94
C GLU A 87 2.16 -12.78 4.97
N LYS A 88 1.44 -12.78 6.11
CA LYS A 88 1.61 -13.72 7.22
C LYS A 88 0.27 -14.31 7.62
N ILE A 89 0.23 -15.62 7.89
CA ILE A 89 -0.96 -16.28 8.42
C ILE A 89 -1.07 -15.95 9.92
N ILE A 90 -2.27 -15.52 10.32
CA ILE A 90 -2.65 -15.26 11.71
C ILE A 90 -3.80 -16.15 12.13
N SER A 91 -4.03 -16.28 13.43
CA SER A 91 -5.23 -16.95 13.93
C SER A 91 -6.47 -16.05 13.81
N ARG A 92 -7.67 -16.61 14.01
CA ARG A 92 -8.91 -15.81 14.03
C ARG A 92 -8.90 -14.83 15.20
N GLU A 93 -8.34 -15.21 16.33
CA GLU A 93 -8.24 -14.42 17.56
C GLU A 93 -7.30 -13.21 17.38
N ASP A 94 -6.32 -13.32 16.48
CA ASP A 94 -5.37 -12.26 16.14
C ASP A 94 -5.96 -11.18 15.19
N ARG A 95 -7.22 -11.36 14.72
CA ARG A 95 -7.89 -10.34 13.90
C ARG A 95 -8.38 -9.18 14.77
N ASN A 96 -7.47 -8.32 15.18
CA ASN A 96 -7.74 -7.17 16.04
C ASN A 96 -6.71 -6.04 15.85
N LEU A 97 -7.04 -4.85 16.34
CA LEU A 97 -6.18 -3.65 16.22
C LEU A 97 -4.85 -3.80 16.99
N ASP A 98 -4.80 -4.59 18.06
CA ASP A 98 -3.54 -4.75 18.83
C ASP A 98 -2.52 -5.52 17.99
N THR A 99 -2.92 -6.59 17.31
CA THR A 99 -2.09 -7.33 16.37
C THR A 99 -1.60 -6.41 15.22
N LEU A 100 -2.49 -5.60 14.64
CA LEU A 100 -2.10 -4.63 13.61
C LEU A 100 -1.05 -3.65 14.14
N LYS A 101 -1.28 -3.04 15.29
CA LYS A 101 -0.35 -2.09 15.93
C LYS A 101 1.01 -2.72 16.27
N GLU A 102 1.04 -3.97 16.66
CA GLU A 102 2.29 -4.70 16.92
C GLU A 102 3.12 -4.90 15.66
N VAL A 103 2.47 -5.25 14.56
CA VAL A 103 3.11 -5.39 13.26
C VAL A 103 3.62 -4.04 12.75
N VAL A 104 2.82 -2.98 12.85
CA VAL A 104 3.24 -1.60 12.52
C VAL A 104 4.48 -1.20 13.31
N ARG A 105 4.50 -1.42 14.63
CA ARG A 105 5.69 -1.13 15.47
C ARG A 105 6.92 -1.91 15.01
N THR A 106 6.73 -3.16 14.57
CA THR A 106 7.82 -4.01 14.07
C THR A 106 8.40 -3.46 12.79
N VAL A 107 7.55 -3.10 11.81
CA VAL A 107 7.98 -2.46 10.56
C VAL A 107 8.67 -1.13 10.85
N TYR A 108 8.06 -0.27 11.67
CA TYR A 108 8.61 1.03 12.02
C TYR A 108 9.99 0.94 12.71
N LYS A 109 10.17 -0.04 13.58
CA LYS A 109 11.47 -0.32 14.21
C LYS A 109 12.56 -0.67 13.18
N VAL A 110 12.21 -1.37 12.10
CA VAL A 110 13.14 -1.65 11.00
C VAL A 110 13.48 -0.36 10.25
N LEU A 111 12.49 0.48 9.92
CA LEU A 111 12.72 1.76 9.27
C LEU A 111 13.68 2.65 10.08
N ARG A 112 13.47 2.79 11.38
CA ARG A 112 14.37 3.54 12.26
C ARG A 112 15.78 2.97 12.31
N LYS A 113 15.92 1.65 12.35
CA LYS A 113 17.26 1.00 12.32
C LYS A 113 17.98 1.27 11.02
N THR A 114 17.22 1.25 9.91
CA THR A 114 17.76 1.55 8.58
C THR A 114 18.22 3.01 8.49
N GLU A 115 17.40 3.96 8.97
CA GLU A 115 17.79 5.38 9.00
C GLU A 115 19.07 5.58 9.81
N LYS A 116 19.14 5.00 11.02
CA LYS A 116 20.35 5.07 11.83
C LYS A 116 21.58 4.48 11.14
N TYR A 117 21.41 3.36 10.43
CA TYR A 117 22.49 2.75 9.64
C TYR A 117 22.96 3.72 8.54
N MET A 118 22.02 4.34 7.82
CA MET A 118 22.33 5.33 6.78
C MET A 118 23.06 6.55 7.35
N ALA A 119 22.60 7.10 8.47
CA ALA A 119 23.25 8.24 9.12
C ALA A 119 24.67 7.96 9.61
N ILE A 120 24.99 6.72 9.95
CA ILE A 120 26.38 6.32 10.32
C ILE A 120 27.30 6.25 9.07
N HIS A 121 26.77 5.95 7.90
CA HIS A 121 27.56 5.72 6.68
C HIS A 121 27.62 6.93 5.74
N TYR A 122 26.67 7.88 5.87
CA TYR A 122 26.55 9.04 5.00
C TYR A 122 26.39 10.32 5.83
N ASP A 123 27.42 11.15 5.88
CA ASP A 123 27.52 12.36 6.72
C ASP A 123 26.41 13.37 6.47
N TYR A 124 25.76 13.36 5.28
CA TYR A 124 24.68 14.30 4.95
C TYR A 124 23.29 13.80 5.38
N ILE A 125 23.20 12.58 5.93
CA ILE A 125 21.92 11.99 6.38
C ILE A 125 21.79 12.18 7.88
N GLU A 126 20.78 12.94 8.29
CA GLU A 126 20.37 13.11 9.68
C GLU A 126 19.19 12.18 10.02
N GLU A 127 19.14 11.68 11.26
CA GLU A 127 17.99 10.94 11.77
C GLU A 127 16.82 11.90 11.99
N ILE A 128 15.69 11.68 11.32
CA ILE A 128 14.48 12.49 11.41
C ILE A 128 13.26 11.70 11.92
N LEU A 129 13.34 10.37 11.92
CA LEU A 129 12.26 9.53 12.42
C LEU A 129 12.20 9.56 13.96
N PRO A 130 11.05 9.89 14.57
CA PRO A 130 10.88 9.89 16.02
C PRO A 130 11.07 8.50 16.63
N HIS A 131 11.28 8.46 17.95
CA HIS A 131 11.47 7.17 18.67
C HIS A 131 10.29 6.24 18.49
N ASP A 132 9.08 6.73 18.61
CA ASP A 132 7.84 5.97 18.49
C ASP A 132 6.95 6.55 17.41
N ILE A 133 6.23 5.67 16.71
CA ILE A 133 5.20 6.07 15.74
C ILE A 133 3.93 6.45 16.50
N PHE A 134 3.29 7.54 16.09
CA PHE A 134 2.00 7.98 16.65
C PHE A 134 0.84 7.28 15.94
N PHE A 135 -0.08 6.67 16.70
CA PHE A 135 -1.27 6.00 16.16
C PHE A 135 -2.48 6.91 16.22
N ILE A 136 -3.25 6.97 15.13
CA ILE A 136 -4.49 7.72 15.02
C ILE A 136 -5.43 7.03 14.03
N THR A 137 -6.74 7.06 14.28
CA THR A 137 -7.74 6.62 13.32
C THR A 137 -8.11 7.75 12.36
N THR A 138 -8.72 7.40 11.23
CA THR A 138 -9.22 8.42 10.28
C THR A 138 -10.33 9.27 10.89
N GLU A 139 -11.15 8.70 11.77
CA GLU A 139 -12.20 9.40 12.51
C GLU A 139 -11.61 10.42 13.49
N GLU A 140 -10.68 10.00 14.36
CA GLU A 140 -9.96 10.91 15.26
C GLU A 140 -9.23 12.03 14.50
N LEU A 141 -8.70 11.71 13.31
CA LEU A 141 -8.02 12.69 12.47
C LEU A 141 -8.99 13.70 11.85
N GLU A 142 -10.21 13.27 11.50
CA GLU A 142 -11.29 14.15 11.06
C GLU A 142 -11.77 15.07 12.20
N GLU A 143 -11.99 14.52 13.38
CA GLU A 143 -12.38 15.31 14.57
C GLU A 143 -11.33 16.37 14.92
N MET A 144 -10.05 16.02 14.79
CA MET A 144 -8.94 16.95 15.08
C MET A 144 -8.83 18.08 14.04
N PHE A 145 -9.14 17.79 12.79
CA PHE A 145 -9.00 18.73 11.66
C PHE A 145 -10.25 18.71 10.76
N PRO A 146 -11.43 19.13 11.25
CA PRO A 146 -12.71 18.98 10.53
C PRO A 146 -12.76 19.77 9.21
N ASP A 147 -12.12 20.94 9.15
CA ASP A 147 -12.16 21.84 8.00
C ASP A 147 -11.10 21.51 6.91
N TYR A 148 -10.20 20.54 7.18
CA TYR A 148 -9.13 20.19 6.25
C TYR A 148 -9.49 18.99 5.38
N THR A 149 -8.91 18.98 4.18
CA THR A 149 -8.95 17.81 3.30
C THR A 149 -8.14 16.64 3.91
N PRO A 150 -8.38 15.40 3.50
CA PRO A 150 -7.60 14.26 3.99
C PRO A 150 -6.08 14.45 3.85
N LYS A 151 -5.59 14.95 2.73
CA LYS A 151 -4.15 15.21 2.51
C LYS A 151 -3.58 16.32 3.39
N GLU A 152 -4.36 17.35 3.66
CA GLU A 152 -3.97 18.38 4.63
C GLU A 152 -3.94 17.83 6.06
N ARG A 153 -4.90 16.97 6.44
CA ARG A 153 -4.90 16.26 7.73
C ARG A 153 -3.64 15.42 7.91
N GLU A 154 -3.28 14.61 6.90
CA GLU A 154 -2.04 13.84 6.87
C GLU A 154 -0.80 14.73 7.02
N TYR A 155 -0.73 15.82 6.28
CA TYR A 155 0.38 16.75 6.33
C TYR A 155 0.55 17.36 7.72
N TYR A 156 -0.51 17.92 8.31
CA TYR A 156 -0.40 18.60 9.60
C TYR A 156 -0.07 17.62 10.74
N ILE A 157 -0.67 16.45 10.76
CA ILE A 157 -0.39 15.48 11.82
C ILE A 157 1.02 14.88 11.68
N THR A 158 1.49 14.57 10.47
CA THR A 158 2.85 14.06 10.25
C THR A 158 3.90 15.13 10.53
N LYS A 159 3.67 16.38 10.14
CA LYS A 159 4.55 17.50 10.47
C LYS A 159 4.67 17.72 11.98
N ALA A 160 3.59 17.54 12.73
CA ALA A 160 3.58 17.67 14.18
C ALA A 160 4.22 16.49 14.92
N LYS A 161 4.09 15.25 14.39
CA LYS A 161 4.48 14.01 15.06
C LYS A 161 5.72 13.35 14.45
N GLY A 162 6.14 13.73 13.24
CA GLY A 162 7.26 13.15 12.50
C GLY A 162 6.91 11.82 11.80
N ALA A 163 6.22 10.91 12.48
CA ALA A 163 5.76 9.65 11.93
C ALA A 163 4.42 9.23 12.53
N VAL A 164 3.48 8.82 11.70
CA VAL A 164 2.10 8.52 12.07
C VAL A 164 1.67 7.20 11.42
N CYS A 165 0.94 6.40 12.19
CA CYS A 165 0.16 5.27 11.68
C CYS A 165 -1.30 5.70 11.61
N ILE A 166 -1.81 5.92 10.40
CA ILE A 166 -3.21 6.24 10.16
C ILE A 166 -3.96 4.93 9.96
N MET A 167 -4.98 4.70 10.79
CA MET A 167 -5.71 3.43 10.83
C MET A 167 -7.17 3.62 10.38
N GLN A 168 -7.81 2.48 10.00
CA GLN A 168 -9.24 2.41 9.67
C GLN A 168 -9.62 3.26 8.45
N ILE A 169 -8.91 3.01 7.34
CA ILE A 169 -9.08 3.72 6.08
C ILE A 169 -10.04 2.93 5.18
N GLY A 170 -10.98 3.61 4.52
CA GLY A 170 -11.86 3.04 3.49
C GLY A 170 -13.35 3.22 3.77
N ASP A 171 -13.78 3.21 5.02
CA ASP A 171 -15.20 3.46 5.35
C ASP A 171 -15.52 4.96 5.34
N VAL A 172 -16.82 5.26 5.27
CA VAL A 172 -17.35 6.62 5.24
C VAL A 172 -17.25 7.22 6.64
N LEU A 173 -16.68 8.42 6.75
CA LEU A 173 -16.57 9.21 7.98
C LEU A 173 -17.84 10.04 8.22
N GLU A 174 -17.90 10.81 9.33
CA GLU A 174 -19.06 11.64 9.68
C GLU A 174 -19.43 12.67 8.60
N ASN A 175 -18.43 13.19 7.86
CA ASN A 175 -18.67 14.11 6.74
C ASN A 175 -19.30 13.45 5.49
N GLY A 176 -19.60 12.15 5.52
CA GLY A 176 -20.18 11.39 4.43
C GLY A 176 -19.21 10.97 3.33
N LYS A 177 -17.89 11.08 3.56
CA LYS A 177 -16.83 10.68 2.62
C LYS A 177 -15.76 9.83 3.32
N PRO A 178 -15.11 8.89 2.64
CA PRO A 178 -13.96 8.20 3.20
C PRO A 178 -12.77 9.16 3.31
N HIS A 179 -11.84 8.84 4.20
CA HIS A 179 -10.55 9.55 4.28
C HIS A 179 -9.74 9.35 2.99
N ASP A 180 -9.64 8.10 2.53
CA ASP A 180 -9.04 7.72 1.26
C ASP A 180 -9.76 6.48 0.69
N GLY A 181 -9.64 6.25 -0.63
CA GLY A 181 -10.18 5.06 -1.28
C GLY A 181 -9.42 3.80 -0.87
N ARG A 182 -10.16 2.69 -0.71
CA ARG A 182 -9.60 1.36 -0.51
C ARG A 182 -10.42 0.33 -1.26
N ALA A 183 -9.76 -0.58 -1.97
CA ALA A 183 -10.45 -1.71 -2.57
C ALA A 183 -11.19 -2.51 -1.49
N PRO A 184 -12.44 -2.98 -1.78
CA PRO A 184 -13.28 -3.59 -0.76
C PRO A 184 -12.95 -5.06 -0.48
N ASP A 185 -12.02 -5.67 -1.20
CA ASP A 185 -11.90 -7.12 -1.29
C ASP A 185 -10.52 -7.69 -0.92
N TYR A 186 -9.68 -6.90 -0.20
CA TYR A 186 -8.48 -7.45 0.41
C TYR A 186 -8.24 -7.00 1.85
N ASP A 187 -8.16 -5.71 2.17
CA ASP A 187 -8.01 -5.23 3.55
C ASP A 187 -9.37 -5.02 4.22
N ASP A 188 -9.46 -5.45 5.47
CA ASP A 188 -10.57 -5.07 6.36
C ASP A 188 -10.41 -3.58 6.70
N TRP A 189 -11.39 -2.77 6.33
CA TRP A 189 -11.33 -1.31 6.54
C TRP A 189 -11.26 -0.91 8.02
N ALA A 190 -11.73 -1.76 8.91
CA ALA A 190 -11.59 -1.56 10.35
C ALA A 190 -10.21 -1.98 10.91
N LEU A 191 -9.39 -2.71 10.12
CA LEU A 191 -8.17 -3.36 10.56
C LEU A 191 -7.00 -3.13 9.59
N ASN A 192 -6.92 -1.96 8.97
CA ASN A 192 -5.84 -1.55 8.07
C ASN A 192 -5.12 -0.31 8.61
N ALA A 193 -3.95 -0.03 8.05
CA ALA A 193 -3.12 1.10 8.44
C ALA A 193 -2.11 1.48 7.37
N ASP A 194 -1.82 2.78 7.29
CA ASP A 194 -0.71 3.33 6.52
C ASP A 194 0.35 3.93 7.45
N ILE A 195 1.62 3.68 7.17
CA ILE A 195 2.76 4.34 7.81
C ILE A 195 3.12 5.55 6.99
N VAL A 196 2.87 6.73 7.53
CA VAL A 196 3.11 8.02 6.89
C VAL A 196 4.12 8.80 7.71
N VAL A 197 5.12 9.36 7.06
CA VAL A 197 6.18 10.15 7.70
C VAL A 197 6.23 11.56 7.14
N TYR A 198 6.65 12.52 7.96
CA TYR A 198 6.97 13.84 7.46
C TYR A 198 8.27 13.80 6.67
N TYR A 199 8.24 14.29 5.43
CA TYR A 199 9.40 14.34 4.54
C TYR A 199 9.84 15.79 4.30
N PRO A 200 10.88 16.27 5.02
CA PRO A 200 11.25 17.67 5.01
C PRO A 200 11.85 18.15 3.69
N VAL A 201 12.38 17.24 2.85
CA VAL A 201 12.95 17.60 1.54
C VAL A 201 11.90 18.24 0.62
N LEU A 202 10.67 17.74 0.67
CA LEU A 202 9.55 18.22 -0.12
C LEU A 202 8.48 18.94 0.72
N ASP A 203 8.65 19.01 2.05
CA ASP A 203 7.64 19.52 3.00
C ASP A 203 6.28 18.84 2.82
N ILE A 204 6.25 17.50 2.81
CA ILE A 204 5.04 16.69 2.60
C ILE A 204 4.89 15.56 3.63
N ALA A 205 3.68 15.01 3.70
CA ALA A 205 3.42 13.69 4.24
C ALA A 205 3.76 12.63 3.18
N LEU A 206 4.61 11.66 3.51
CA LEU A 206 5.05 10.59 2.62
C LEU A 206 4.65 9.23 3.18
N GLU A 207 3.76 8.53 2.49
CA GLU A 207 3.41 7.15 2.81
C GLU A 207 4.57 6.21 2.40
N LEU A 208 5.08 5.43 3.34
CA LEU A 208 6.15 4.45 3.12
C LEU A 208 5.63 3.01 3.03
N SER A 209 4.52 2.71 3.69
CA SER A 209 3.96 1.36 3.72
C SER A 209 2.47 1.39 4.01
N SER A 210 1.73 0.55 3.32
CA SER A 210 0.32 0.25 3.58
C SER A 210 0.18 -1.22 3.97
N MET A 211 -0.66 -1.53 4.97
CA MET A 211 -0.88 -2.89 5.45
C MET A 211 -2.26 -3.06 6.08
N GLY A 212 -2.71 -4.30 6.18
CA GLY A 212 -3.98 -4.60 6.84
C GLY A 212 -4.13 -6.08 7.18
N ILE A 213 -4.97 -6.35 8.17
CA ILE A 213 -5.57 -7.66 8.36
C ILE A 213 -6.60 -7.81 7.26
N ARG A 214 -6.52 -8.95 6.54
CA ARG A 214 -7.35 -9.18 5.36
C ARG A 214 -8.80 -9.43 5.75
N VAL A 215 -9.71 -9.08 4.84
CA VAL A 215 -11.14 -9.32 5.01
C VAL A 215 -11.45 -10.78 5.37
N ASP A 216 -12.43 -10.98 6.23
CA ASP A 216 -13.13 -12.24 6.40
C ASP A 216 -14.44 -12.24 5.61
N ARG A 217 -15.27 -13.25 5.82
CA ARG A 217 -16.56 -13.38 5.15
C ARG A 217 -17.47 -12.17 5.40
N GLU A 218 -17.54 -11.70 6.63
CA GLU A 218 -18.47 -10.65 7.04
C GLU A 218 -18.02 -9.28 6.51
N SER A 219 -16.76 -8.93 6.74
CA SER A 219 -16.20 -7.67 6.26
C SER A 219 -16.15 -7.62 4.73
N LEU A 220 -15.83 -8.72 4.03
CA LEU A 220 -15.88 -8.78 2.57
C LEU A 220 -17.27 -8.44 2.03
N LEU A 221 -18.33 -9.10 2.52
CA LEU A 221 -19.68 -8.87 2.03
C LEU A 221 -20.15 -7.44 2.31
N SER A 222 -19.90 -6.93 3.52
CA SER A 222 -20.22 -5.58 3.91
C SER A 222 -19.51 -4.53 3.04
N GLN A 223 -18.21 -4.71 2.82
CA GLN A 223 -17.39 -3.77 2.03
C GLN A 223 -17.75 -3.79 0.54
N LEU A 224 -18.04 -4.97 -0.04
CA LEU A 224 -18.50 -5.07 -1.43
C LEU A 224 -19.87 -4.35 -1.64
N GLU A 225 -20.77 -4.45 -0.66
CA GLU A 225 -22.05 -3.74 -0.71
C GLU A 225 -21.84 -2.23 -0.61
N LYS A 226 -21.05 -1.76 0.36
CA LYS A 226 -20.71 -0.33 0.53
C LYS A 226 -20.01 0.26 -0.70
N ALA A 227 -19.16 -0.52 -1.36
CA ALA A 227 -18.47 -0.12 -2.59
C ALA A 227 -19.32 -0.24 -3.86
N GLY A 228 -20.57 -0.74 -3.76
CA GLY A 228 -21.49 -0.87 -4.90
C GLY A 228 -21.06 -1.92 -5.93
N CYS A 229 -20.30 -2.96 -5.53
CA CYS A 229 -19.82 -4.03 -6.40
C CYS A 229 -20.06 -5.45 -5.82
N PRO A 230 -21.29 -5.78 -5.36
CA PRO A 230 -21.60 -7.06 -4.72
C PRO A 230 -21.38 -8.26 -5.65
N GLU A 231 -21.44 -8.09 -6.98
CA GLU A 231 -21.20 -9.13 -7.97
C GLU A 231 -19.79 -9.71 -7.89
N ARG A 232 -18.79 -8.97 -7.37
CA ARG A 232 -17.43 -9.49 -7.17
C ARG A 232 -17.36 -10.68 -6.21
N ALA A 233 -18.36 -10.85 -5.33
CA ALA A 233 -18.49 -12.03 -4.48
C ALA A 233 -18.54 -13.36 -5.28
N GLN A 234 -18.85 -13.30 -6.58
CA GLN A 234 -18.91 -14.48 -7.45
C GLN A 234 -17.55 -14.85 -8.07
N LEU A 235 -16.55 -14.00 -7.98
CA LEU A 235 -15.21 -14.27 -8.50
C LEU A 235 -14.50 -15.37 -7.69
N PRO A 236 -13.63 -16.17 -8.30
CA PRO A 236 -13.01 -17.33 -7.65
C PRO A 236 -12.25 -17.01 -6.38
N PHE A 237 -11.47 -15.91 -6.35
CA PHE A 237 -10.73 -15.51 -5.16
C PHE A 237 -11.69 -15.11 -4.03
N GLN A 238 -12.69 -14.27 -4.31
CA GLN A 238 -13.66 -13.83 -3.31
C GLN A 238 -14.50 -15.01 -2.78
N LYS A 239 -14.87 -15.96 -3.64
CA LYS A 239 -15.51 -17.22 -3.20
C LYS A 239 -14.63 -17.98 -2.22
N SER A 240 -13.34 -18.06 -2.44
CA SER A 240 -12.42 -18.75 -1.53
C SER A 240 -12.40 -18.15 -0.12
N ILE A 241 -12.66 -16.84 0.01
CA ILE A 241 -12.82 -16.18 1.31
C ILE A 241 -14.19 -16.55 1.93
N LEU A 242 -15.26 -16.49 1.13
CA LEU A 242 -16.60 -16.82 1.59
C LEU A 242 -16.74 -18.30 2.02
N ASP A 243 -16.02 -19.19 1.36
CA ASP A 243 -15.97 -20.62 1.68
C ASP A 243 -14.92 -20.95 2.76
N GLU A 244 -14.23 -19.93 3.31
CA GLU A 244 -13.18 -20.06 4.33
C GLU A 244 -12.07 -21.06 3.92
N THR A 245 -11.76 -21.15 2.62
CA THR A 245 -10.69 -22.02 2.12
C THR A 245 -9.31 -21.35 2.12
N VAL A 246 -9.24 -20.02 2.23
CA VAL A 246 -7.99 -19.27 2.42
C VAL A 246 -7.82 -18.88 3.89
N PRO A 247 -6.58 -18.84 4.40
CA PRO A 247 -6.32 -18.52 5.81
C PRO A 247 -6.64 -17.07 6.17
N PHE A 248 -6.79 -16.79 7.45
CA PHE A 248 -6.72 -15.42 7.97
C PHE A 248 -5.29 -14.93 7.87
N THR A 249 -5.11 -13.72 7.37
CA THR A 249 -3.78 -13.17 7.15
C THR A 249 -3.72 -11.68 7.48
N ILE A 250 -2.51 -11.23 7.77
CA ILE A 250 -2.10 -9.83 7.78
C ILE A 250 -1.01 -9.66 6.73
N GLY A 251 -1.06 -8.59 5.97
CA GLY A 251 -0.05 -8.35 4.97
C GLY A 251 0.03 -6.90 4.55
N GLY A 252 1.05 -6.57 3.76
CA GLY A 252 1.27 -5.21 3.30
C GLY A 252 2.30 -5.13 2.20
N GLY A 253 2.53 -3.91 1.76
CA GLY A 253 3.58 -3.54 0.83
C GLY A 253 4.41 -2.40 1.39
N ILE A 254 5.71 -2.47 1.18
CA ILE A 254 6.68 -1.42 1.49
C ILE A 254 7.23 -0.92 0.16
N GLY A 255 7.00 0.35 -0.17
CA GLY A 255 7.46 0.93 -1.45
C GLY A 255 8.98 0.99 -1.52
N GLN A 256 9.61 0.19 -2.39
CA GLN A 256 11.08 0.13 -2.50
C GLN A 256 11.65 1.49 -2.91
N SER A 257 11.16 2.06 -3.99
CA SER A 257 11.63 3.35 -4.48
C SER A 257 11.34 4.49 -3.50
N ARG A 258 10.17 4.49 -2.86
CA ARG A 258 9.86 5.50 -1.81
C ARG A 258 10.78 5.40 -0.60
N ILE A 259 11.13 4.19 -0.17
CA ILE A 259 12.11 3.96 0.90
C ILE A 259 13.50 4.46 0.49
N CYS A 260 13.94 4.16 -0.74
CA CYS A 260 15.21 4.67 -1.27
C CYS A 260 15.21 6.21 -1.32
N MET A 261 14.13 6.81 -1.86
CA MET A 261 13.96 8.25 -1.91
C MET A 261 14.03 8.88 -0.52
N PHE A 262 13.30 8.33 0.44
CA PHE A 262 13.26 8.83 1.82
C PHE A 262 14.63 8.77 2.48
N PHE A 263 15.29 7.62 2.48
CA PHE A 263 16.57 7.48 3.18
C PHE A 263 17.72 8.20 2.47
N LEU A 264 17.69 8.34 1.16
CA LEU A 264 18.71 9.08 0.39
C LEU A 264 18.40 10.58 0.27
N ARG A 265 17.31 11.05 0.88
CA ARG A 265 16.89 12.48 0.87
C ARG A 265 16.74 13.03 -0.55
N LYS A 266 16.11 12.27 -1.43
CA LYS A 266 15.91 12.62 -2.85
C LYS A 266 14.66 13.48 -3.06
N ALA A 267 14.72 14.42 -3.99
CA ALA A 267 13.60 15.32 -4.29
C ALA A 267 12.61 14.75 -5.31
N HIS A 268 13.02 13.73 -6.07
CA HIS A 268 12.16 13.09 -7.06
C HIS A 268 12.38 11.57 -7.08
N ILE A 269 11.29 10.80 -7.14
CA ILE A 269 11.36 9.32 -7.18
C ILE A 269 12.15 8.81 -8.37
N GLY A 270 12.18 9.54 -9.48
CA GLY A 270 12.99 9.25 -10.66
C GLY A 270 14.50 9.27 -10.45
N GLU A 271 15.00 9.84 -9.33
CA GLU A 271 16.42 9.75 -8.97
C GLU A 271 16.82 8.35 -8.45
N VAL A 272 15.83 7.52 -8.10
CA VAL A 272 16.03 6.17 -7.55
C VAL A 272 15.26 5.08 -8.30
N GLN A 273 14.47 5.46 -9.30
CA GLN A 273 13.65 4.56 -10.09
C GLN A 273 13.65 4.96 -11.56
N CYS A 274 14.01 4.03 -12.44
CA CYS A 274 13.86 4.21 -13.88
C CYS A 274 12.38 4.11 -14.28
N SER A 275 11.86 5.12 -14.97
CA SER A 275 10.48 5.16 -15.45
C SER A 275 10.36 6.04 -16.71
N LEU A 276 9.12 6.28 -17.15
CA LEU A 276 8.82 7.23 -18.22
C LEU A 276 8.22 8.49 -17.61
N TRP A 277 8.85 9.61 -17.85
CA TRP A 277 8.45 10.91 -17.32
C TRP A 277 7.97 11.84 -18.44
N PRO A 278 6.98 12.71 -18.19
CA PRO A 278 6.63 13.79 -19.10
C PRO A 278 7.85 14.70 -19.39
N GLU A 279 7.94 15.23 -20.62
CA GLU A 279 9.09 16.05 -21.03
C GLU A 279 9.27 17.33 -20.19
N ASP A 280 8.21 17.88 -19.66
CA ASP A 280 8.25 19.05 -18.79
C ASP A 280 8.86 18.69 -17.43
N VAL A 281 8.53 17.52 -16.86
CA VAL A 281 9.14 16.99 -15.64
C VAL A 281 10.64 16.78 -15.83
N VAL A 282 11.06 16.17 -16.94
CA VAL A 282 12.48 15.97 -17.25
C VAL A 282 13.22 17.30 -17.32
N ARG A 283 12.66 18.27 -18.06
CA ARG A 283 13.27 19.61 -18.18
C ARG A 283 13.36 20.38 -16.84
N GLU A 284 12.36 20.20 -15.98
CA GLU A 284 12.36 20.82 -14.65
C GLU A 284 13.44 20.18 -13.76
N ALA A 285 13.51 18.86 -13.73
CA ALA A 285 14.54 18.13 -13.03
C ALA A 285 15.96 18.55 -13.47
N GLU A 286 16.20 18.66 -14.77
CA GLU A 286 17.50 19.12 -15.31
C GLU A 286 17.85 20.55 -14.85
N LYS A 287 16.88 21.48 -14.80
CA LYS A 287 17.10 22.85 -14.31
C LYS A 287 17.48 22.89 -12.83
N GLU A 288 16.87 22.03 -12.05
CA GLU A 288 17.16 21.90 -10.60
C GLU A 288 18.42 21.05 -10.33
N GLY A 289 19.06 20.52 -11.36
CA GLY A 289 20.25 19.68 -11.25
C GLY A 289 19.96 18.27 -10.73
N LEU A 290 18.71 17.80 -10.83
CA LEU A 290 18.31 16.45 -10.49
C LEU A 290 18.58 15.51 -11.67
N GLN A 291 19.16 14.36 -11.39
CA GLN A 291 19.40 13.31 -12.40
C GLN A 291 18.32 12.23 -12.27
N LEU A 292 17.40 12.19 -13.21
CA LEU A 292 16.43 11.09 -13.34
C LEU A 292 17.10 9.91 -14.04
N LEU A 293 16.80 8.67 -13.54
CA LEU A 293 17.34 7.41 -14.09
C LEU A 293 16.62 6.98 -15.35
#